data_6a3d9102cc6375658b2f472de1a8caaf
#
_entry.id   6a3d9102cc6375658b2f472de1a8caaf
#
_cell.length_a   1.000
_cell.length_b   1.000
_cell.length_c   1.000
_cell.angle_alpha   90.00
_cell.angle_beta   90.00
_cell.angle_gamma   90.00
#
_symmetry.space_group_name_H-M   'P 1'
#
loop_
_entity.id
_entity.type
_entity.pdbx_description
1 polymer ?
#
loop_
_entity_poly.entity_id
_entity_poly.type
_entity_poly.pdbx_seq_one_letter_code
_entity_poly.pdbx_strand_id
1 'polypeptide(L)'
;ENIVDAEPTKEELRSLHKLIKKITWDIENFSFNTSIPAFMIAQNELSALKCNKRAILDQVAILLAPYAPHIAEEMWQRCQAISDQPSAISQFVVNAEWPVCNEAYLVEDTQKYPVQFNGKVRFTFECAKDTPKEEVEKQVLAHEDTQKYLNGQAPKKVIVVPGRIVNIVM
;
A
#
# COMPACT_ATOMS: atom_id res chain seq x y z
N GLU A 1 -15.07 -14.80 0.69
CA GLU A 1 -15.60 -13.43 0.50
C GLU A 1 -15.98 -13.28 -0.97
N ASN A 2 -17.15 -12.68 -1.23
CA ASN A 2 -17.61 -12.48 -2.61
C ASN A 2 -16.83 -11.32 -3.25
N ILE A 3 -16.36 -11.52 -4.47
CA ILE A 3 -15.79 -10.45 -5.30
C ILE A 3 -16.93 -9.49 -5.66
N VAL A 4 -16.65 -8.20 -5.69
CA VAL A 4 -17.63 -7.15 -6.01
C VAL A 4 -17.13 -6.24 -7.13
N ASP A 5 -18.06 -5.72 -7.91
CA ASP A 5 -17.77 -4.72 -8.95
C ASP A 5 -18.00 -3.32 -8.39
N ALA A 6 -17.06 -2.87 -7.56
CA ALA A 6 -17.09 -1.57 -6.91
C ALA A 6 -15.81 -0.78 -7.22
N GLU A 7 -15.90 0.54 -7.18
CA GLU A 7 -14.75 1.42 -7.41
C GLU A 7 -13.65 1.20 -6.35
N PRO A 8 -12.40 1.01 -6.77
CA PRO A 8 -11.27 0.88 -5.85
C PRO A 8 -11.00 2.16 -5.06
N THR A 9 -10.55 1.98 -3.82
CA THR A 9 -10.07 3.10 -3.02
C THR A 9 -8.68 3.56 -3.47
N LYS A 10 -8.28 4.78 -3.09
CA LYS A 10 -6.95 5.31 -3.38
C LYS A 10 -5.82 4.43 -2.82
N GLU A 11 -6.03 3.84 -1.65
CA GLU A 11 -5.06 2.97 -0.98
C GLU A 11 -4.91 1.63 -1.72
N GLU A 12 -6.03 1.03 -2.17
CA GLU A 12 -6.00 -0.20 -2.96
C GLU A 12 -5.32 0.02 -4.31
N LEU A 13 -5.65 1.12 -5.01
CA LEU A 13 -4.98 1.51 -6.25
C LEU A 13 -3.47 1.73 -6.04
N ARG A 14 -3.09 2.35 -4.93
CA ARG A 14 -1.68 2.57 -4.62
C ARG A 14 -0.93 1.25 -4.44
N SER A 15 -1.48 0.31 -3.66
CA SER A 15 -0.87 -1.02 -3.48
C SER A 15 -0.74 -1.75 -4.80
N LEU A 16 -1.79 -1.73 -5.63
CA LEU A 16 -1.78 -2.32 -6.96
C LEU A 16 -0.71 -1.69 -7.85
N HIS A 17 -0.65 -0.35 -7.96
CA HIS A 17 0.30 0.32 -8.85
C HIS A 17 1.76 0.18 -8.39
N LYS A 18 2.02 0.05 -7.07
CA LYS A 18 3.33 -0.37 -6.56
C LYS A 18 3.70 -1.76 -7.08
N LEU A 19 2.76 -2.71 -7.02
CA LEU A 19 2.96 -4.06 -7.52
C LEU A 19 3.21 -4.06 -9.03
N ILE A 20 2.38 -3.37 -9.84
CA ILE A 20 2.56 -3.27 -11.30
C ILE A 20 3.97 -2.78 -11.63
N LYS A 21 4.38 -1.66 -11.04
CA LYS A 21 5.71 -1.07 -11.28
C LYS A 21 6.84 -2.06 -10.96
N LYS A 22 6.72 -2.73 -9.82
CA LYS A 22 7.75 -3.68 -9.35
C LYS A 22 7.81 -4.93 -10.23
N ILE A 23 6.67 -5.55 -10.53
CA ILE A 23 6.63 -6.80 -11.32
C ILE A 23 7.06 -6.55 -12.76
N THR A 24 6.61 -5.44 -13.38
CA THR A 24 7.05 -5.07 -14.74
C THR A 24 8.57 -4.91 -14.78
N TRP A 25 9.15 -4.16 -13.84
CA TRP A 25 10.60 -3.98 -13.75
C TRP A 25 11.34 -5.31 -13.53
N ASP A 26 10.83 -6.18 -12.64
CA ASP A 26 11.45 -7.46 -12.33
C ASP A 26 11.48 -8.40 -13.55
N ILE A 27 10.40 -8.43 -14.33
CA ILE A 27 10.33 -9.25 -15.55
C ILE A 27 11.33 -8.72 -16.60
N GLU A 28 11.35 -7.42 -16.85
CA GLU A 28 12.25 -6.76 -17.80
C GLU A 28 13.73 -6.95 -17.44
N ASN A 29 14.04 -7.06 -16.14
CA ASN A 29 15.40 -7.23 -15.62
C ASN A 29 15.72 -8.67 -15.16
N PHE A 30 14.86 -9.64 -15.46
CA PHE A 30 15.04 -11.05 -15.08
C PHE A 30 15.22 -11.28 -13.56
N SER A 31 14.63 -10.42 -12.74
CA SER A 31 14.76 -10.43 -11.27
C SER A 31 13.58 -11.16 -10.59
N PHE A 32 13.24 -12.35 -11.06
CA PHE A 32 12.04 -13.10 -10.63
C PHE A 32 11.99 -13.42 -9.13
N ASN A 33 13.14 -13.55 -8.48
CA ASN A 33 13.23 -13.82 -7.03
C ASN A 33 12.71 -12.66 -6.18
N THR A 34 12.79 -11.41 -6.65
CA THR A 34 12.30 -10.22 -5.93
C THR A 34 10.81 -9.97 -6.14
N SER A 35 10.21 -10.61 -7.14
CA SER A 35 8.77 -10.54 -7.40
C SER A 35 7.95 -11.24 -6.33
N ILE A 36 8.44 -12.36 -5.79
CA ILE A 36 7.71 -13.14 -4.77
C ILE A 36 7.44 -12.30 -3.51
N PRO A 37 8.45 -11.65 -2.88
CA PRO A 37 8.19 -10.73 -1.78
C PRO A 37 7.25 -9.58 -2.15
N ALA A 38 7.32 -9.06 -3.38
CA ALA A 38 6.43 -7.98 -3.83
C ALA A 38 4.96 -8.43 -3.85
N PHE A 39 4.66 -9.63 -4.35
CA PHE A 39 3.32 -10.21 -4.27
C PHE A 39 2.86 -10.41 -2.83
N MET A 40 3.73 -10.90 -1.94
CA MET A 40 3.40 -11.08 -0.52
C MET A 40 3.07 -9.76 0.17
N ILE A 41 3.81 -8.70 -0.11
CA ILE A 41 3.55 -7.36 0.42
C ILE A 41 2.19 -6.85 -0.07
N ALA A 42 1.94 -6.91 -1.39
CA ALA A 42 0.68 -6.47 -1.97
C ALA A 42 -0.51 -7.28 -1.43
N GLN A 43 -0.37 -8.59 -1.29
CA GLN A 43 -1.39 -9.44 -0.69
C GLN A 43 -1.71 -9.03 0.74
N ASN A 44 -0.69 -8.77 1.57
CA ASN A 44 -0.88 -8.35 2.95
C ASN A 44 -1.57 -6.98 3.03
N GLU A 45 -1.15 -6.01 2.20
CA GLU A 45 -1.77 -4.68 2.11
C GLU A 45 -3.24 -4.77 1.68
N LEU A 46 -3.54 -5.48 0.59
CA LEU A 46 -4.90 -5.65 0.08
C LEU A 46 -5.79 -6.44 1.07
N SER A 47 -5.24 -7.44 1.76
CA SER A 47 -5.96 -8.18 2.80
C SER A 47 -6.27 -7.32 4.02
N ALA A 48 -5.35 -6.46 4.45
CA ALA A 48 -5.59 -5.51 5.53
C ALA A 48 -6.71 -4.50 5.17
N LEU A 49 -6.78 -4.10 3.90
CA LEU A 49 -7.84 -3.25 3.35
C LEU A 49 -9.14 -4.02 3.09
N LYS A 50 -9.16 -5.34 3.29
CA LYS A 50 -10.30 -6.23 2.96
C LYS A 50 -10.74 -6.07 1.49
N CYS A 51 -9.78 -5.86 0.60
CA CYS A 51 -10.04 -5.65 -0.82
C CYS A 51 -10.59 -6.92 -1.46
N ASN A 52 -11.78 -6.80 -2.04
CA ASN A 52 -12.45 -7.85 -2.80
C ASN A 52 -12.97 -7.32 -4.16
N LYS A 53 -12.37 -6.24 -4.66
CA LYS A 53 -12.83 -5.54 -5.85
C LYS A 53 -12.26 -6.16 -7.11
N ARG A 54 -13.16 -6.48 -8.07
CA ARG A 54 -12.81 -7.10 -9.34
C ARG A 54 -11.72 -6.32 -10.07
N ALA A 55 -11.84 -5.00 -10.18
CA ALA A 55 -10.89 -4.15 -10.90
C ALA A 55 -9.43 -4.25 -10.37
N ILE A 56 -9.24 -4.58 -9.09
CA ILE A 56 -7.92 -4.83 -8.49
C ILE A 56 -7.49 -6.28 -8.75
N LEU A 57 -8.39 -7.25 -8.49
CA LEU A 57 -8.07 -8.67 -8.55
C LEU A 57 -7.77 -9.14 -9.98
N ASP A 58 -8.46 -8.58 -10.99
CA ASP A 58 -8.18 -8.81 -12.41
C ASP A 58 -6.72 -8.49 -12.75
N GLN A 59 -6.25 -7.33 -12.34
CA GLN A 59 -4.88 -6.90 -12.62
C GLN A 59 -3.84 -7.71 -11.85
N VAL A 60 -4.15 -8.11 -10.60
CA VAL A 60 -3.28 -9.01 -9.83
C VAL A 60 -3.18 -10.38 -10.52
N ALA A 61 -4.29 -10.92 -11.07
CA ALA A 61 -4.27 -12.17 -11.81
C ALA A 61 -3.38 -12.08 -13.06
N ILE A 62 -3.46 -10.99 -13.82
CA ILE A 62 -2.60 -10.76 -15.00
C ILE A 62 -1.12 -10.74 -14.60
N LEU A 63 -0.77 -9.99 -13.55
CA LEU A 63 0.61 -9.92 -13.05
C LEU A 63 1.14 -11.27 -12.55
N LEU A 64 0.26 -12.10 -12.02
CA LEU A 64 0.60 -13.43 -11.50
C LEU A 64 0.78 -14.48 -12.60
N ALA A 65 0.17 -14.30 -13.76
CA ALA A 65 0.15 -15.28 -14.85
C ALA A 65 1.54 -15.81 -15.28
N PRO A 66 2.61 -14.96 -15.39
CA PRO A 66 3.95 -15.43 -15.74
C PRO A 66 4.59 -16.35 -14.68
N TYR A 67 4.15 -16.26 -13.42
CA TYR A 67 4.73 -16.98 -12.27
C TYR A 67 3.92 -18.22 -11.90
N ALA A 68 2.60 -18.13 -11.93
CA ALA A 68 1.68 -19.18 -11.52
C ALA A 68 0.43 -19.22 -12.42
N PRO A 69 0.55 -19.67 -13.69
CA PRO A 69 -0.49 -19.53 -14.71
C PRO A 69 -1.81 -20.21 -14.32
N HIS A 70 -1.76 -21.36 -13.67
CA HIS A 70 -2.99 -22.08 -13.32
C HIS A 70 -3.82 -21.35 -12.24
N ILE A 71 -3.16 -20.81 -11.21
CA ILE A 71 -3.83 -20.04 -10.17
C ILE A 71 -4.32 -18.69 -10.74
N ALA A 72 -3.52 -18.05 -11.57
CA ALA A 72 -3.87 -16.81 -12.22
C ALA A 72 -5.11 -16.97 -13.10
N GLU A 73 -5.20 -18.05 -13.87
CA GLU A 73 -6.37 -18.36 -14.71
C GLU A 73 -7.63 -18.58 -13.86
N GLU A 74 -7.53 -19.36 -12.78
CA GLU A 74 -8.65 -19.60 -11.87
C GLU A 74 -9.15 -18.30 -11.23
N MET A 75 -8.22 -17.43 -10.80
CA MET A 75 -8.57 -16.10 -10.29
C MET A 75 -9.27 -15.26 -11.35
N TRP A 76 -8.75 -15.22 -12.56
CA TRP A 76 -9.30 -14.51 -13.69
C TRP A 76 -10.73 -14.96 -13.99
N GLN A 77 -10.96 -16.27 -14.12
CA GLN A 77 -12.28 -16.82 -14.40
C GLN A 77 -13.31 -16.46 -13.32
N ARG A 78 -12.91 -16.50 -12.06
CA ARG A 78 -13.77 -16.08 -10.94
C ARG A 78 -14.11 -14.59 -10.99
N CYS A 79 -13.19 -13.75 -11.38
CA CYS A 79 -13.42 -12.32 -11.55
C CYS A 79 -14.37 -12.04 -12.73
N GLN A 80 -14.18 -12.75 -13.86
CA GLN A 80 -15.01 -12.58 -15.04
C GLN A 80 -16.45 -13.10 -14.84
N ALA A 81 -16.65 -14.13 -14.01
CA ALA A 81 -17.98 -14.68 -13.72
C ALA A 81 -18.96 -13.70 -13.07
N ILE A 82 -18.46 -12.58 -12.54
CA ILE A 82 -19.27 -11.55 -11.87
C ILE A 82 -19.68 -10.43 -12.84
N SER A 83 -19.01 -10.33 -13.99
CA SER A 83 -19.32 -9.33 -14.99
C SER A 83 -20.60 -9.68 -15.74
N ASP A 84 -21.59 -8.79 -15.71
CA ASP A 84 -22.81 -8.89 -16.52
C ASP A 84 -22.51 -8.76 -18.04
N GLN A 85 -21.33 -8.33 -18.39
CA GLN A 85 -20.81 -8.29 -19.75
C GLN A 85 -19.47 -9.04 -19.79
N PRO A 86 -19.46 -10.32 -20.18
CA PRO A 86 -18.21 -10.98 -20.48
C PRO A 86 -17.53 -10.18 -21.60
N SER A 87 -16.44 -9.49 -21.26
CA SER A 87 -15.68 -8.78 -22.27
C SER A 87 -15.19 -9.81 -23.28
N ALA A 88 -15.61 -9.68 -24.53
CA ALA A 88 -15.23 -10.56 -25.63
C ALA A 88 -13.70 -10.56 -25.89
N ILE A 89 -12.93 -9.82 -25.10
CA ILE A 89 -11.53 -9.48 -25.34
C ILE A 89 -10.58 -10.55 -24.80
N SER A 90 -10.95 -11.32 -23.76
CA SER A 90 -10.02 -12.32 -23.26
C SER A 90 -10.73 -13.45 -22.52
N GLN A 91 -10.89 -14.59 -23.16
CA GLN A 91 -11.33 -15.81 -22.48
C GLN A 91 -10.30 -16.31 -21.45
N PHE A 92 -9.04 -16.00 -21.63
CA PHE A 92 -7.92 -16.46 -20.80
C PHE A 92 -7.05 -15.29 -20.31
N VAL A 93 -6.54 -15.38 -19.08
CA VAL A 93 -5.70 -14.36 -18.46
C VAL A 93 -4.46 -14.02 -19.30
N VAL A 94 -3.91 -15.02 -20.02
CA VAL A 94 -2.71 -14.87 -20.86
C VAL A 94 -2.94 -13.93 -22.05
N ASN A 95 -4.18 -13.74 -22.49
CA ASN A 95 -4.55 -12.85 -23.59
C ASN A 95 -4.92 -11.44 -23.11
N ALA A 96 -4.98 -11.21 -21.81
CA ALA A 96 -5.28 -9.90 -21.25
C ALA A 96 -4.12 -8.93 -21.46
N GLU A 97 -4.44 -7.64 -21.62
CA GLU A 97 -3.41 -6.59 -21.73
C GLU A 97 -2.64 -6.44 -20.43
N TRP A 98 -1.32 -6.31 -20.55
CA TRP A 98 -0.46 -6.07 -19.37
C TRP A 98 -0.80 -4.73 -18.71
N PRO A 99 -1.00 -4.69 -17.39
CA PRO A 99 -1.41 -3.47 -16.72
C PRO A 99 -0.32 -2.40 -16.74
N VAL A 100 -0.72 -1.17 -17.00
CA VAL A 100 0.17 -0.02 -17.06
C VAL A 100 0.20 0.70 -15.70
N CYS A 101 1.39 0.98 -15.20
CA CYS A 101 1.56 1.72 -13.96
C CYS A 101 1.19 3.20 -14.14
N ASN A 102 0.25 3.70 -13.35
CA ASN A 102 -0.05 5.12 -13.24
C ASN A 102 0.67 5.70 -12.01
N GLU A 103 1.70 6.51 -12.24
CA GLU A 103 2.52 7.09 -11.17
C GLU A 103 1.75 8.05 -10.25
N ALA A 104 0.62 8.60 -10.70
CA ALA A 104 -0.22 9.46 -9.86
C ALA A 104 -0.72 8.75 -8.59
N TYR A 105 -0.92 7.44 -8.65
CA TYR A 105 -1.31 6.64 -7.48
C TYR A 105 -0.14 6.31 -6.54
N LEU A 106 1.11 6.48 -6.98
CA LEU A 106 2.29 6.21 -6.18
C LEU A 106 2.68 7.39 -5.27
N VAL A 107 2.11 8.56 -5.50
CA VAL A 107 2.39 9.75 -4.69
C VAL A 107 1.86 9.52 -3.27
N GLU A 108 2.77 9.58 -2.31
CA GLU A 108 2.42 9.54 -0.88
C GLU A 108 2.02 10.93 -0.41
N ASP A 109 0.74 11.11 -0.13
CA ASP A 109 0.24 12.36 0.47
C ASP A 109 0.51 12.39 1.98
N THR A 110 0.80 11.23 2.59
CA THR A 110 1.05 11.10 4.03
C THR A 110 2.45 10.56 4.33
N GLN A 111 3.08 11.11 5.33
CA GLN A 111 4.36 10.67 5.88
C GLN A 111 4.15 10.04 7.25
N LYS A 112 4.67 8.83 7.43
CA LYS A 112 4.65 8.12 8.72
C LYS A 112 5.90 8.45 9.53
N TYR A 113 5.70 8.95 10.75
CA TYR A 113 6.77 9.24 11.68
C TYR A 113 6.72 8.27 12.86
N PRO A 114 7.69 7.37 13.03
CA PRO A 114 7.83 6.65 14.29
C PRO A 114 8.18 7.64 15.41
N VAL A 115 7.34 7.70 16.43
CA VAL A 115 7.54 8.57 17.59
C VAL A 115 8.27 7.80 18.67
N GLN A 116 9.42 8.34 19.08
CA GLN A 116 10.26 7.78 20.13
C GLN A 116 10.18 8.63 21.40
N PHE A 117 10.24 7.92 22.54
CA PHE A 117 10.46 8.52 23.84
C PHE A 117 11.77 7.99 24.40
N ASN A 118 12.72 8.88 24.64
CA ASN A 118 14.07 8.55 25.11
C ASN A 118 14.72 7.41 24.29
N GLY A 119 14.56 7.46 22.96
CA GLY A 119 15.13 6.49 22.01
C GLY A 119 14.33 5.19 21.81
N LYS A 120 13.19 4.98 22.48
CA LYS A 120 12.32 3.81 22.27
C LYS A 120 11.07 4.19 21.49
N VAL A 121 10.82 3.55 20.33
CA VAL A 121 9.60 3.74 19.53
C VAL A 121 8.38 3.30 20.33
N ARG A 122 7.35 4.13 20.38
CA ARG A 122 6.10 3.86 21.10
C ARG A 122 4.89 3.75 20.19
N PHE A 123 4.80 4.65 19.23
CA PHE A 123 3.71 4.64 18.25
C PHE A 123 4.17 5.28 16.93
N THR A 124 3.35 5.20 15.91
CA THR A 124 3.58 5.84 14.60
C THR A 124 2.55 6.94 14.41
N PHE A 125 3.04 8.15 14.12
CA PHE A 125 2.20 9.31 13.78
C PHE A 125 2.19 9.52 12.28
N GLU A 126 1.02 9.81 11.71
CA GLU A 126 0.85 10.07 10.27
C GLU A 126 0.46 11.53 10.08
N CYS A 127 1.16 12.22 9.19
CA CYS A 127 0.81 13.58 8.76
C CYS A 127 1.03 13.77 7.27
N ALA A 128 0.52 14.87 6.70
CA ALA A 128 0.76 15.20 5.31
C ALA A 128 2.27 15.42 5.05
N LYS A 129 2.76 14.98 3.89
CA LYS A 129 4.18 15.02 3.53
C LYS A 129 4.76 16.44 3.53
N ASP A 130 3.94 17.41 3.17
CA ASP A 130 4.34 18.83 3.08
C ASP A 130 4.17 19.60 4.40
N THR A 131 3.87 18.89 5.52
CA THR A 131 3.69 19.54 6.82
C THR A 131 5.01 20.09 7.33
N PRO A 132 5.10 21.40 7.66
CA PRO A 132 6.29 22.01 8.22
C PRO A 132 6.71 21.33 9.53
N LYS A 133 8.02 21.28 9.80
CA LYS A 133 8.58 20.66 11.00
C LYS A 133 7.92 21.14 12.30
N GLU A 134 7.65 22.43 12.41
CA GLU A 134 7.03 23.05 13.58
C GLU A 134 5.58 22.59 13.79
N GLU A 135 4.89 22.32 12.69
CA GLU A 135 3.51 21.85 12.73
C GLU A 135 3.43 20.35 13.06
N VAL A 136 4.37 19.54 12.52
CA VAL A 136 4.54 18.14 12.93
C VAL A 136 4.79 18.04 14.43
N GLU A 137 5.66 18.90 14.97
CA GLU A 137 5.96 18.95 16.41
C GLU A 137 4.70 19.25 17.24
N LYS A 138 3.93 20.26 16.85
CA LYS A 138 2.68 20.62 17.53
C LYS A 138 1.64 19.50 17.48
N GLN A 139 1.45 18.89 16.30
CA GLN A 139 0.48 17.82 16.12
C GLN A 139 0.87 16.56 16.91
N VAL A 140 2.16 16.19 16.91
CA VAL A 140 2.65 15.06 17.69
C VAL A 140 2.49 15.31 19.19
N LEU A 141 2.76 16.52 19.68
CA LEU A 141 2.56 16.88 21.09
C LEU A 141 1.09 16.89 21.51
N ALA A 142 0.19 17.26 20.60
CA ALA A 142 -1.26 17.27 20.83
C ALA A 142 -1.88 15.85 20.75
N HIS A 143 -1.16 14.86 20.23
CA HIS A 143 -1.68 13.50 20.05
C HIS A 143 -1.94 12.82 21.39
N GLU A 144 -3.07 12.14 21.51
CA GLU A 144 -3.50 11.48 22.77
C GLU A 144 -2.45 10.51 23.33
N ASP A 145 -1.81 9.72 22.46
CA ASP A 145 -0.79 8.77 22.89
C ASP A 145 0.46 9.47 23.42
N THR A 146 0.83 10.63 22.85
CA THR A 146 1.94 11.44 23.40
C THR A 146 1.61 11.92 24.80
N GLN A 147 0.41 12.40 25.03
CA GLN A 147 -0.03 12.89 26.34
C GLN A 147 -0.06 11.80 27.41
N LYS A 148 -0.45 10.57 27.03
CA LYS A 148 -0.38 9.40 27.93
C LYS A 148 1.04 9.11 28.41
N TYR A 149 2.05 9.25 27.51
CA TYR A 149 3.45 9.02 27.89
C TYR A 149 4.10 10.19 28.61
N LEU A 150 3.65 11.42 28.38
CA LEU A 150 4.15 12.60 29.06
C LEU A 150 3.66 12.70 30.52
N ASN A 151 2.55 12.02 30.88
CA ASN A 151 1.95 12.07 32.22
C ASN A 151 1.81 13.49 32.79
N GLY A 152 1.52 14.48 31.94
CA GLY A 152 1.39 15.89 32.33
C GLY A 152 2.72 16.65 32.51
N GLN A 153 3.86 16.03 32.19
CA GLN A 153 5.16 16.70 32.20
C GLN A 153 5.47 17.31 30.83
N ALA A 154 6.04 18.51 30.82
CA ALA A 154 6.51 19.12 29.58
C ALA A 154 7.79 18.40 29.09
N PRO A 155 7.92 18.08 27.78
CA PRO A 155 9.13 17.50 27.26
C PRO A 155 10.30 18.49 27.32
N LYS A 156 11.49 18.01 27.68
CA LYS A 156 12.70 18.84 27.66
C LYS A 156 13.11 19.24 26.26
N LYS A 157 12.95 18.33 25.31
CA LYS A 157 13.31 18.58 23.91
C LYS A 157 12.54 17.65 22.98
N VAL A 158 12.06 18.21 21.86
CA VAL A 158 11.47 17.44 20.75
C VAL A 158 12.39 17.58 19.54
N ILE A 159 12.82 16.45 19.00
CA ILE A 159 13.70 16.39 17.83
C ILE A 159 12.92 15.77 16.69
N VAL A 160 12.54 16.59 15.71
CA VAL A 160 11.88 16.12 14.48
C VAL A 160 12.91 16.04 13.36
N VAL A 161 13.13 14.83 12.86
CA VAL A 161 13.92 14.59 11.65
C VAL A 161 12.95 14.38 10.48
N PRO A 162 12.84 15.34 9.55
CA PRO A 162 11.88 15.26 8.45
C PRO A 162 12.01 13.95 7.67
N GLY A 163 10.87 13.29 7.43
CA GLY A 163 10.83 12.04 6.69
C GLY A 163 11.36 10.79 7.40
N ARG A 164 11.79 10.90 8.66
CA ARG A 164 12.40 9.78 9.38
C ARG A 164 11.79 9.47 10.74
N ILE A 165 11.85 10.42 11.67
CA ILE A 165 11.53 10.10 13.07
C ILE A 165 11.22 11.37 13.88
N VAL A 166 10.39 11.21 14.92
CA VAL A 166 10.22 12.20 15.97
C VAL A 166 10.71 11.59 17.29
N ASN A 167 11.65 12.25 17.97
CA ASN A 167 12.15 11.81 19.26
C ASN A 167 11.84 12.83 20.36
N ILE A 168 11.11 12.41 21.37
CA ILE A 168 10.72 13.22 22.52
C ILE A 168 11.64 12.82 23.70
N VAL A 169 12.36 13.80 24.20
CA VAL A 169 13.26 13.63 25.37
C VAL A 169 12.57 14.23 26.60
N MET A 170 12.43 13.41 27.61
CA MET A 170 11.88 13.79 28.91
C MET A 170 12.97 14.13 29.92
#